data_78d20ca37b0dffd792fbf00e3d1bf818
#
_entry.id   78d20ca37b0dffd792fbf00e3d1bf818
#
_cell.length_a   1.000
_cell.length_b   1.000
_cell.length_c   1.000
_cell.angle_alpha   90.00
_cell.angle_beta   90.00
_cell.angle_gamma   90.00
#
_symmetry.space_group_name_H-M   'P 1'
#
loop_
_entity.id
_entity.type
_entity.pdbx_description
1 polymer ?
#
loop_
_entity_poly.entity_id
_entity_poly.type
_entity_poly.pdbx_seq_one_letter_code
_entity_poly.pdbx_strand_id
1 'polypeptide(L)'
;MKRAAVLLLTAGLLAGMVALVGCGEKKTTLETPEGRVEVSEEGGGKITYRTGEGEATYEQATEVPSEEELGAPIYPGAEFNEEGSGSVTGSSAEGEYSSLVAEFDTRDDFDKVHSWYKGKLGEPLYVDSEAREANWSKVEGGRVVSVSIQGEDVGVKIIISSTSAPLSP
;
A
#
# COMPACT_ATOMS: atom_id res chain seq x y z
N MET A 1 -10.03 16.54 -29.06
CA MET A 1 -10.56 16.12 -27.74
C MET A 1 -10.38 14.62 -27.63
N LYS A 2 -9.25 14.19 -27.11
CA LYS A 2 -8.94 12.77 -26.90
C LYS A 2 -9.25 12.47 -25.44
N ARG A 3 -10.24 11.60 -25.20
CA ARG A 3 -10.66 11.19 -23.87
C ARG A 3 -9.59 10.22 -23.34
N ALA A 4 -8.88 10.62 -22.30
CA ALA A 4 -8.03 9.74 -21.52
C ALA A 4 -8.94 8.70 -20.83
N ALA A 5 -8.85 7.46 -21.26
CA ALA A 5 -9.47 6.34 -20.58
C ALA A 5 -8.59 5.99 -19.37
N VAL A 6 -9.04 6.42 -18.20
CA VAL A 6 -8.50 5.91 -16.93
C VAL A 6 -8.97 4.45 -16.82
N LEU A 7 -8.10 3.52 -17.14
CA LEU A 7 -8.29 2.09 -16.92
C LEU A 7 -8.10 1.81 -15.44
N LEU A 8 -9.20 1.82 -14.69
CA LEU A 8 -9.30 1.13 -13.40
C LEU A 8 -9.19 -0.37 -13.67
N LEU A 9 -8.01 -0.91 -13.48
CA LEU A 9 -7.76 -2.35 -13.42
C LEU A 9 -8.42 -2.90 -12.14
N THR A 10 -9.72 -3.19 -12.22
CA THR A 10 -10.36 -4.09 -11.27
C THR A 10 -9.85 -5.49 -11.59
N ALA A 11 -8.81 -5.91 -10.91
CA ALA A 11 -8.33 -7.27 -10.94
C ALA A 11 -9.37 -8.18 -10.30
N GLY A 12 -10.27 -8.74 -11.11
CA GLY A 12 -11.07 -9.89 -10.74
C GLY A 12 -10.16 -11.10 -10.63
N LEU A 13 -9.62 -11.35 -9.46
CA LEU A 13 -8.75 -12.49 -9.20
C LEU A 13 -9.62 -13.73 -9.03
N LEU A 14 -9.65 -14.56 -10.06
CA LEU A 14 -10.12 -15.94 -9.97
C LEU A 14 -9.16 -16.74 -9.08
N ALA A 15 -9.63 -17.05 -7.88
CA ALA A 15 -8.98 -17.97 -6.97
C ALA A 15 -8.99 -19.38 -7.54
N GLY A 16 -7.85 -19.82 -8.03
CA GLY A 16 -7.54 -21.21 -8.31
C GLY A 16 -6.32 -21.61 -7.48
N MET A 17 -6.52 -21.92 -6.18
CA MET A 17 -5.47 -22.48 -5.36
C MET A 17 -5.18 -23.91 -5.76
N VAL A 18 -4.01 -24.13 -6.32
CA VAL A 18 -3.36 -25.43 -6.27
C VAL A 18 -2.16 -25.29 -5.34
N ALA A 19 -2.32 -25.78 -4.12
CA ALA A 19 -1.23 -25.90 -3.15
C ALA A 19 -0.26 -26.97 -3.64
N LEU A 20 0.94 -26.53 -4.07
CA LEU A 20 2.11 -27.38 -4.19
C LEU A 20 3.22 -26.75 -3.39
N VAL A 21 3.53 -27.39 -2.24
CA VAL A 21 4.70 -27.11 -1.44
C VAL A 21 5.94 -27.47 -2.25
N GLY A 22 6.63 -26.43 -2.73
CA GLY A 22 7.91 -26.54 -3.40
C GLY A 22 8.69 -25.25 -3.17
N CYS A 23 9.79 -25.32 -2.42
CA CYS A 23 10.75 -24.23 -2.33
C CYS A 23 11.39 -24.02 -3.71
N GLY A 24 10.93 -23.00 -4.44
CA GLY A 24 11.44 -22.61 -5.75
C GLY A 24 10.61 -21.48 -6.35
N GLU A 25 11.26 -20.61 -7.11
CA GLU A 25 10.62 -19.56 -7.89
C GLU A 25 9.57 -20.17 -8.82
N LYS A 26 8.32 -19.77 -8.68
CA LYS A 26 7.24 -20.17 -9.59
C LYS A 26 7.03 -19.07 -10.61
N LYS A 27 7.23 -19.41 -11.87
CA LYS A 27 6.93 -18.51 -13.01
C LYS A 27 5.66 -18.97 -13.71
N THR A 28 4.74 -18.07 -13.89
CA THR A 28 3.52 -18.29 -14.65
C THR A 28 3.42 -17.24 -15.73
N THR A 29 3.16 -17.67 -16.97
CA THR A 29 2.93 -16.76 -18.08
C THR A 29 1.48 -16.83 -18.47
N LEU A 30 0.84 -15.67 -18.58
CA LEU A 30 -0.55 -15.50 -19.00
C LEU A 30 -0.56 -14.70 -20.29
N GLU A 31 -1.19 -15.23 -21.34
CA GLU A 31 -1.47 -14.47 -22.56
C GLU A 31 -2.81 -13.76 -22.37
N THR A 32 -2.80 -12.44 -22.52
CA THR A 32 -4.01 -11.60 -22.43
C THR A 32 -4.22 -10.88 -23.77
N PRO A 33 -5.43 -10.34 -24.04
CA PRO A 33 -5.66 -9.56 -25.26
C PRO A 33 -4.78 -8.30 -25.35
N GLU A 34 -4.27 -7.84 -24.23
CA GLU A 34 -3.41 -6.63 -24.09
C GLU A 34 -1.92 -6.95 -24.16
N GLY A 35 -1.57 -8.26 -24.19
CA GLY A 35 -0.19 -8.72 -24.25
C GLY A 35 0.11 -9.86 -23.30
N ARG A 36 1.41 -10.11 -23.15
CA ARG A 36 1.93 -11.16 -22.29
C ARG A 36 2.21 -10.63 -20.90
N VAL A 37 1.69 -11.31 -19.88
CA VAL A 37 1.96 -11.04 -18.47
C VAL A 37 2.79 -12.19 -17.91
N GLU A 38 3.95 -11.89 -17.38
CA GLU A 38 4.77 -12.85 -16.63
C GLU A 38 4.64 -12.56 -15.14
N VAL A 39 4.26 -13.58 -14.39
CA VAL A 39 4.15 -13.53 -12.93
C VAL A 39 5.22 -14.44 -12.36
N SER A 40 6.12 -13.89 -11.57
CA SER A 40 7.08 -14.67 -10.80
C SER A 40 6.73 -14.53 -9.32
N GLU A 41 6.58 -15.66 -8.65
CA GLU A 41 6.41 -15.72 -7.21
C GLU A 41 7.73 -16.23 -6.61
N GLU A 42 8.40 -15.39 -5.87
CA GLU A 42 9.60 -15.72 -5.10
C GLU A 42 9.20 -15.99 -3.66
N GLY A 43 9.90 -16.89 -2.99
CA GLY A 43 9.65 -17.16 -1.56
C GLY A 43 9.78 -15.87 -0.73
N GLY A 44 8.97 -15.74 0.35
CA GLY A 44 8.97 -14.56 1.20
C GLY A 44 7.91 -13.50 0.80
N GLY A 45 6.88 -13.87 0.04
CA GLY A 45 5.77 -12.96 -0.29
C GLY A 45 6.12 -11.93 -1.37
N LYS A 46 7.13 -12.20 -2.19
CA LYS A 46 7.52 -11.34 -3.30
C LYS A 46 6.89 -11.82 -4.61
N ILE A 47 6.19 -10.93 -5.30
CA ILE A 47 5.52 -11.20 -6.57
C ILE A 47 5.93 -10.12 -7.58
N THR A 48 6.43 -10.55 -8.74
CA THR A 48 6.79 -9.63 -9.83
C THR A 48 5.90 -9.86 -11.04
N TYR A 49 5.34 -8.78 -11.55
CA TYR A 49 4.54 -8.72 -12.77
C TYR A 49 5.32 -8.01 -13.85
N ARG A 50 5.43 -8.64 -15.03
CA ARG A 50 6.06 -8.03 -16.21
C ARG A 50 5.08 -8.01 -17.36
N THR A 51 4.99 -6.87 -18.01
CA THR A 51 4.21 -6.67 -19.24
C THR A 51 5.08 -6.02 -20.31
N GLY A 52 4.55 -5.84 -21.51
CA GLY A 52 5.23 -5.04 -22.54
C GLY A 52 5.36 -3.56 -22.21
N GLU A 53 4.61 -3.07 -21.23
CA GLU A 53 4.56 -1.65 -20.83
C GLU A 53 5.37 -1.33 -19.58
N GLY A 54 5.81 -2.36 -18.83
CA GLY A 54 6.60 -2.16 -17.62
C GLY A 54 6.65 -3.36 -16.69
N GLU A 55 7.25 -3.13 -15.54
CA GLU A 55 7.39 -4.12 -14.46
C GLU A 55 6.88 -3.55 -13.15
N ALA A 56 6.24 -4.38 -12.33
CA ALA A 56 5.86 -4.07 -10.96
C ALA A 56 6.21 -5.24 -10.04
N THR A 57 6.82 -4.94 -8.91
CA THR A 57 7.14 -5.91 -7.87
C THR A 57 6.41 -5.53 -6.59
N TYR A 58 5.62 -6.46 -6.07
CA TYR A 58 5.07 -6.42 -4.73
C TYR A 58 5.96 -7.24 -3.80
N GLU A 59 6.21 -6.73 -2.60
CA GLU A 59 6.93 -7.42 -1.54
C GLU A 59 6.20 -7.19 -0.21
N GLN A 60 5.85 -8.28 0.47
CA GLN A 60 5.22 -8.20 1.79
C GLN A 60 6.25 -7.72 2.82
N ALA A 61 5.87 -6.77 3.67
CA ALA A 61 6.74 -6.30 4.73
C ALA A 61 6.73 -7.30 5.90
N THR A 62 7.89 -7.79 6.26
CA THR A 62 8.12 -8.70 7.41
C THR A 62 8.78 -7.99 8.59
N GLU A 63 9.17 -6.74 8.40
CA GLU A 63 9.77 -5.88 9.42
C GLU A 63 9.05 -4.54 9.48
N VAL A 64 9.03 -3.94 10.65
CA VAL A 64 8.42 -2.62 10.86
C VAL A 64 9.21 -1.56 10.10
N PRO A 65 8.63 -0.88 9.10
CA PRO A 65 9.31 0.24 8.43
C PRO A 65 9.57 1.40 9.41
N SER A 66 10.66 2.09 9.21
CA SER A 66 10.98 3.27 10.02
C SER A 66 10.04 4.45 9.73
N GLU A 67 9.88 5.36 10.69
CA GLU A 67 9.13 6.61 10.49
C GLU A 67 9.69 7.46 9.34
N GLU A 68 11.00 7.38 9.07
CA GLU A 68 11.65 8.06 7.94
C GLU A 68 11.21 7.48 6.59
N GLU A 69 11.14 6.16 6.47
CA GLU A 69 10.65 5.47 5.26
C GLU A 69 9.16 5.74 5.02
N LEU A 70 8.37 5.70 6.09
CA LEU A 70 6.94 6.01 6.05
C LEU A 70 6.67 7.50 5.83
N GLY A 71 7.58 8.38 6.25
CA GLY A 71 7.40 9.83 6.22
C GLY A 71 6.37 10.34 7.22
N ALA A 72 5.93 9.51 8.16
CA ALA A 72 4.95 9.84 9.19
C ALA A 72 5.27 9.10 10.50
N PRO A 73 4.88 9.68 11.66
CA PRO A 73 5.12 9.05 12.95
C PRO A 73 4.23 7.83 13.16
N ILE A 74 4.77 6.81 13.82
CA ILE A 74 4.04 5.61 14.25
C ILE A 74 3.42 5.89 15.62
N TYR A 75 2.16 5.50 15.82
CA TYR A 75 1.46 5.65 17.09
C TYR A 75 2.14 4.82 18.19
N PRO A 76 2.47 5.40 19.36
CA PRO A 76 3.17 4.69 20.41
C PRO A 76 2.40 3.48 20.92
N GLY A 77 3.03 2.32 20.92
CA GLY A 77 2.44 1.06 21.39
C GLY A 77 1.48 0.40 20.40
N ALA A 78 1.38 0.89 19.18
CA ALA A 78 0.70 0.15 18.12
C ALA A 78 1.51 -1.09 17.70
N GLU A 79 0.83 -2.17 17.42
CA GLU A 79 1.39 -3.44 16.98
C GLU A 79 1.38 -3.47 15.44
N PHE A 80 2.51 -3.86 14.86
CA PHE A 80 2.65 -3.96 13.40
C PHE A 80 1.91 -5.17 12.86
N ASN A 81 1.16 -4.97 11.77
CA ASN A 81 0.42 -6.00 11.07
C ASN A 81 1.11 -6.33 9.74
N GLU A 82 1.83 -7.44 9.70
CA GLU A 82 2.56 -7.90 8.50
C GLU A 82 1.61 -8.21 7.33
N GLU A 83 0.40 -8.73 7.61
CA GLU A 83 -0.55 -9.14 6.56
C GLU A 83 -1.10 -7.92 5.78
N GLY A 84 -1.23 -6.77 6.46
CA GLY A 84 -1.68 -5.52 5.86
C GLY A 84 -0.55 -4.64 5.32
N SER A 85 0.70 -5.10 5.39
CA SER A 85 1.88 -4.29 5.12
C SER A 85 2.69 -4.82 3.93
N GLY A 86 3.24 -3.89 3.14
CA GLY A 86 4.05 -4.26 1.99
C GLY A 86 4.50 -3.07 1.17
N SER A 87 5.30 -3.36 0.16
CA SER A 87 5.75 -2.36 -0.80
C SER A 87 5.45 -2.78 -2.23
N VAL A 88 5.26 -1.79 -3.07
CA VAL A 88 5.20 -1.95 -4.53
C VAL A 88 6.25 -1.04 -5.15
N THR A 89 7.09 -1.59 -5.98
CA THR A 89 8.02 -0.83 -6.83
C THR A 89 7.76 -1.18 -8.27
N GLY A 90 7.93 -0.24 -9.16
CA GLY A 90 7.72 -0.53 -10.57
C GLY A 90 8.27 0.55 -11.47
N SER A 91 8.26 0.22 -12.77
CA SER A 91 8.65 1.12 -13.84
C SER A 91 7.66 1.05 -14.99
N SER A 92 7.44 2.18 -15.62
CA SER A 92 6.60 2.32 -16.82
C SER A 92 7.26 3.29 -17.81
N ALA A 93 6.64 3.53 -18.95
CA ALA A 93 7.09 4.54 -19.90
C ALA A 93 7.11 5.97 -19.30
N GLU A 94 6.37 6.21 -18.22
CA GLU A 94 6.29 7.50 -17.52
C GLU A 94 7.38 7.65 -16.44
N GLY A 95 8.06 6.57 -16.06
CA GLY A 95 9.14 6.53 -15.08
C GLY A 95 8.97 5.48 -13.99
N GLU A 96 9.80 5.60 -12.97
CA GLU A 96 9.75 4.71 -11.80
C GLU A 96 8.74 5.20 -10.76
N TYR A 97 8.09 4.27 -10.08
CA TYR A 97 7.20 4.54 -8.96
C TYR A 97 7.46 3.59 -7.81
N SER A 98 7.14 4.03 -6.61
CA SER A 98 7.17 3.18 -5.43
C SER A 98 6.03 3.54 -4.48
N SER A 99 5.53 2.55 -3.77
CA SER A 99 4.57 2.73 -2.69
C SER A 99 4.93 1.80 -1.54
N LEU A 100 4.96 2.33 -0.33
CA LEU A 100 5.14 1.59 0.91
C LEU A 100 3.87 1.77 1.73
N VAL A 101 3.32 0.68 2.24
CA VAL A 101 2.16 0.68 3.13
C VAL A 101 2.53 -0.10 4.39
N ALA A 102 2.23 0.46 5.54
CA ALA A 102 2.36 -0.21 6.82
C ALA A 102 1.05 -0.08 7.60
N GLU A 103 0.55 -1.21 8.04
CA GLU A 103 -0.64 -1.32 8.88
C GLU A 103 -0.23 -1.60 10.33
N PHE A 104 -0.92 -0.94 11.25
CA PHE A 104 -0.72 -1.11 12.68
C PHE A 104 -2.07 -1.20 13.37
N ASP A 105 -2.13 -1.96 14.45
CA ASP A 105 -3.31 -2.09 15.29
C ASP A 105 -3.01 -1.59 16.70
N THR A 106 -3.97 -0.94 17.35
CA THR A 106 -3.89 -0.56 18.76
C THR A 106 -5.21 -0.79 19.46
N ARG A 107 -5.16 -1.09 20.75
CA ARG A 107 -6.36 -1.23 21.59
C ARG A 107 -6.86 0.09 22.15
N ASP A 108 -6.15 1.17 21.90
CA ASP A 108 -6.59 2.50 22.30
C ASP A 108 -7.85 2.91 21.51
N ASP A 109 -8.69 3.73 22.11
CA ASP A 109 -9.89 4.22 21.46
C ASP A 109 -9.58 5.25 20.35
N PHE A 110 -10.54 5.42 19.45
CA PHE A 110 -10.41 6.30 18.30
C PHE A 110 -10.09 7.75 18.68
N ASP A 111 -10.73 8.29 19.69
CA ASP A 111 -10.54 9.70 20.08
C ASP A 111 -9.12 9.97 20.58
N LYS A 112 -8.53 8.99 21.27
CA LYS A 112 -7.15 9.09 21.76
C LYS A 112 -6.16 9.06 20.60
N VAL A 113 -6.31 8.11 19.67
CA VAL A 113 -5.46 7.98 18.49
C VAL A 113 -5.61 9.21 17.58
N HIS A 114 -6.84 9.63 17.32
CA HIS A 114 -7.15 10.82 16.53
C HIS A 114 -6.50 12.08 17.13
N SER A 115 -6.66 12.29 18.45
CA SER A 115 -6.07 13.45 19.14
C SER A 115 -4.54 13.45 19.05
N TRP A 116 -3.92 12.28 19.14
CA TRP A 116 -2.47 12.16 19.03
C TRP A 116 -1.99 12.52 17.63
N TYR A 117 -2.59 11.97 16.55
CA TYR A 117 -2.23 12.32 15.18
C TYR A 117 -2.52 13.78 14.85
N LYS A 118 -3.64 14.33 15.33
CA LYS A 118 -3.93 15.76 15.21
C LYS A 118 -2.85 16.63 15.87
N GLY A 119 -2.31 16.21 17.00
CA GLY A 119 -1.20 16.88 17.68
C GLY A 119 0.12 16.81 16.92
N LYS A 120 0.35 15.77 16.11
CA LYS A 120 1.58 15.52 15.33
C LYS A 120 1.52 16.07 13.91
N LEU A 121 0.37 15.93 13.25
CA LEU A 121 0.22 16.20 11.82
C LEU A 121 -0.65 17.44 11.53
N GLY A 122 -1.30 18.01 12.56
CA GLY A 122 -2.26 19.10 12.39
C GLY A 122 -3.69 18.60 12.13
N GLU A 123 -4.54 19.46 11.57
CA GLU A 123 -5.92 19.08 11.25
C GLU A 123 -5.96 18.01 10.16
N PRO A 124 -6.84 17.00 10.29
CA PRO A 124 -7.02 15.99 9.24
C PRO A 124 -7.65 16.62 7.98
N LEU A 125 -7.38 16.03 6.83
CA LEU A 125 -8.07 16.35 5.58
C LEU A 125 -9.55 15.94 5.63
N TYR A 126 -9.82 14.86 6.32
CA TYR A 126 -11.14 14.28 6.45
C TYR A 126 -11.29 13.66 7.84
N VAL A 127 -12.45 13.84 8.44
CA VAL A 127 -12.87 13.15 9.66
C VAL A 127 -14.36 12.83 9.61
N ASP A 128 -14.70 11.60 9.93
CA ASP A 128 -16.06 11.14 10.17
C ASP A 128 -16.13 10.52 11.57
N SER A 129 -16.76 11.23 12.50
CA SER A 129 -16.87 10.79 13.89
C SER A 129 -17.88 9.66 14.06
N GLU A 130 -18.88 9.51 13.16
CA GLU A 130 -19.86 8.43 13.22
C GLU A 130 -19.26 7.13 12.71
N ALA A 131 -18.54 7.20 11.58
CA ALA A 131 -17.79 6.07 11.03
C ALA A 131 -16.50 5.79 11.80
N ARG A 132 -16.06 6.71 12.68
CA ARG A 132 -14.78 6.66 13.39
C ARG A 132 -13.59 6.55 12.42
N GLU A 133 -13.55 7.44 11.45
CA GLU A 133 -12.52 7.51 10.44
C GLU A 133 -11.88 8.89 10.40
N ALA A 134 -10.56 8.96 10.19
CA ALA A 134 -9.87 10.20 9.89
C ALA A 134 -8.67 9.95 8.96
N ASN A 135 -8.33 10.96 8.16
CA ASN A 135 -7.22 10.89 7.22
C ASN A 135 -6.42 12.18 7.21
N TRP A 136 -5.11 12.04 7.17
CA TRP A 136 -4.12 13.08 6.91
C TRP A 136 -3.38 12.75 5.64
N SER A 137 -3.04 13.75 4.84
CA SER A 137 -2.16 13.57 3.70
C SER A 137 -1.31 14.81 3.48
N LYS A 138 -0.07 14.60 3.11
CA LYS A 138 0.87 15.67 2.73
C LYS A 138 1.69 15.26 1.52
N VAL A 139 2.14 16.25 0.77
CA VAL A 139 3.13 16.06 -0.29
C VAL A 139 4.45 16.62 0.19
N GLU A 140 5.49 15.80 0.25
CA GLU A 140 6.80 16.19 0.71
C GLU A 140 7.89 15.48 -0.11
N GLY A 141 8.81 16.25 -0.69
CA GLY A 141 9.94 15.71 -1.45
C GLY A 141 9.53 14.86 -2.68
N GLY A 142 8.38 15.15 -3.30
CA GLY A 142 7.86 14.37 -4.42
C GLY A 142 7.13 13.08 -4.01
N ARG A 143 6.94 12.87 -2.70
CA ARG A 143 6.15 11.77 -2.14
C ARG A 143 4.81 12.28 -1.63
N VAL A 144 3.78 11.47 -1.79
CA VAL A 144 2.51 11.61 -1.08
C VAL A 144 2.57 10.70 0.14
N VAL A 145 2.46 11.29 1.33
CA VAL A 145 2.38 10.54 2.59
C VAL A 145 0.98 10.67 3.12
N SER A 146 0.36 9.55 3.46
CA SER A 146 -0.98 9.52 4.05
C SER A 146 -0.99 8.71 5.34
N VAL A 147 -1.78 9.17 6.30
CA VAL A 147 -2.11 8.43 7.52
C VAL A 147 -3.63 8.32 7.59
N SER A 148 -4.14 7.11 7.66
CA SER A 148 -5.55 6.83 7.86
C SER A 148 -5.73 6.08 9.18
N ILE A 149 -6.74 6.46 9.95
CA ILE A 149 -7.15 5.73 11.14
C ILE A 149 -8.61 5.32 11.00
N GLN A 150 -8.91 4.10 11.42
CA GLN A 150 -10.25 3.53 11.37
C GLN A 150 -10.55 2.83 12.70
N GLY A 151 -11.65 3.23 13.34
CA GLY A 151 -12.13 2.58 14.54
C GLY A 151 -12.73 1.22 14.23
N GLU A 152 -12.27 0.20 14.95
CA GLU A 152 -12.79 -1.16 14.89
C GLU A 152 -13.65 -1.48 16.11
N ASP A 153 -14.23 -2.69 16.19
CA ASP A 153 -14.98 -3.14 17.36
C ASP A 153 -14.12 -3.09 18.63
N VAL A 154 -12.83 -3.38 18.50
CA VAL A 154 -11.84 -3.30 19.57
C VAL A 154 -10.62 -2.54 19.08
N GLY A 155 -10.51 -1.25 19.44
CA GLY A 155 -9.35 -0.43 19.12
C GLY A 155 -9.42 0.33 17.80
N VAL A 156 -8.27 0.53 17.19
CA VAL A 156 -8.10 1.33 15.97
C VAL A 156 -7.06 0.68 15.08
N LYS A 157 -7.41 0.55 13.80
CA LYS A 157 -6.49 0.26 12.71
C LYS A 157 -5.86 1.56 12.21
N ILE A 158 -4.56 1.56 12.00
CA ILE A 158 -3.78 2.69 11.51
C ILE A 158 -3.06 2.24 10.24
N ILE A 159 -3.25 2.96 9.15
CA ILE A 159 -2.59 2.69 7.88
C ILE A 159 -1.73 3.91 7.52
N ILE A 160 -0.44 3.69 7.37
CA ILE A 160 0.50 4.71 6.92
C ILE A 160 0.99 4.32 5.53
N SER A 161 0.87 5.22 4.57
CA SER A 161 1.36 4.99 3.22
C SER A 161 2.26 6.12 2.74
N SER A 162 3.29 5.73 1.99
CA SER A 162 4.23 6.65 1.33
C SER A 162 4.36 6.26 -0.13
N THR A 163 3.92 7.12 -1.03
CA THR A 163 3.93 6.85 -2.47
C THR A 163 4.72 7.91 -3.20
N SER A 164 5.69 7.48 -4.02
CA SER A 164 6.36 8.33 -5.01
C SER A 164 5.98 7.86 -6.41
N ALA A 165 5.67 8.81 -7.27
CA ALA A 165 5.41 8.56 -8.67
C ALA A 165 6.12 9.62 -9.51
N PRO A 166 6.42 9.34 -10.79
CA PRO A 166 6.94 10.36 -11.68
C PRO A 166 5.96 11.55 -11.69
N LEU A 167 6.47 12.73 -11.44
CA LEU A 167 5.68 13.94 -11.64
C LEU A 167 5.49 14.07 -13.15
N SER A 168 4.28 13.86 -13.63
CA SER A 168 3.95 14.19 -15.01
C SER A 168 4.25 15.67 -15.28
N PRO A 169 4.94 15.99 -16.35
CA PRO A 169 5.29 17.36 -16.72
C PRO A 169 4.06 18.22 -17.03
#